data_a1d00fe3ab3e973f7346c20152d9a586
#
_entry.id   a1d00fe3ab3e973f7346c20152d9a586
#
_cell.length_a   1.000
_cell.length_b   1.000
_cell.length_c   1.000
_cell.angle_alpha   90.00
_cell.angle_beta   90.00
_cell.angle_gamma   90.00
#
_symmetry.space_group_name_H-M   'P 1'
#
loop_
_entity.id
_entity.type
_entity.pdbx_description
1 polymer ?
#
loop_
_entity_poly.entity_id
_entity_poly.type
_entity_poly.pdbx_seq_one_letter_code
_entity_poly.pdbx_strand_id
1 'polypeptide(L)'
;MNKSCNITMLALSVLGALALQVCSAQPGNYRHLPITGDTTRSLAPYFTPAKSTPKPSDADGFLQRWMLLEPINKPNRTNTVFTDSYIRKVFDTLYFPGQFTVVPRDGDKVTVDGQELAWHALDATNFNVKLFRFAYGLNKQTYGVIFWAVTVVNSPREMKNVRLAVGSNSASMWWLNGKEAVILSGDRRMVMDDCVSKRLTLNKGSNVIRGAVINGPGMSDFCVRFIDEKGDPVKGLSMKLEHTGTK
;
A
#
# COMPACT_ATOMS: atom_id res chain seq x y z
N MET A 1 45.44 54.54 64.91
CA MET A 1 44.90 53.18 65.11
C MET A 1 44.00 52.86 63.97
N ASN A 2 44.56 52.30 62.86
CA ASN A 2 43.78 51.92 61.66
C ASN A 2 43.77 50.41 61.52
N LYS A 3 42.58 49.82 61.51
CA LYS A 3 42.40 48.41 61.11
C LYS A 3 41.95 48.37 59.69
N SER A 4 42.85 47.92 58.85
CA SER A 4 42.57 47.55 57.44
C SER A 4 41.72 46.24 57.41
N CYS A 5 40.64 46.29 56.70
CA CYS A 5 39.78 45.15 56.47
C CYS A 5 40.04 44.67 55.01
N ASN A 6 40.81 43.59 54.89
CA ASN A 6 41.01 42.92 53.61
C ASN A 6 39.84 42.02 53.26
N ILE A 7 39.10 42.39 52.23
CA ILE A 7 38.04 41.56 51.67
C ILE A 7 38.71 40.73 50.56
N THR A 8 38.92 39.48 50.85
CA THR A 8 39.36 38.47 49.84
C THR A 8 38.14 38.02 49.05
N MET A 9 38.07 38.47 47.78
CA MET A 9 37.09 37.89 46.84
C MET A 9 37.48 36.47 46.48
N LEU A 10 36.68 35.48 46.88
CA LEU A 10 36.77 34.12 46.45
C LEU A 10 35.99 34.04 45.14
N ALA A 11 36.69 33.95 44.02
CA ALA A 11 36.09 33.63 42.71
C ALA A 11 35.80 32.12 42.66
N LEU A 12 34.55 31.73 42.79
CA LEU A 12 34.10 30.36 42.53
C LEU A 12 33.98 30.19 41.03
N SER A 13 34.97 29.58 40.40
CA SER A 13 34.87 29.07 39.05
C SER A 13 34.06 27.77 39.04
N VAL A 14 32.79 27.86 38.64
CA VAL A 14 31.96 26.69 38.34
C VAL A 14 32.38 26.17 36.96
N LEU A 15 33.31 25.25 36.91
CA LEU A 15 33.52 24.44 35.72
C LEU A 15 32.34 23.46 35.59
N GLY A 16 31.37 23.82 34.75
CA GLY A 16 30.35 22.91 34.27
C GLY A 16 31.01 21.83 33.41
N ALA A 17 31.23 20.66 33.99
CA ALA A 17 31.59 19.49 33.22
C ALA A 17 30.35 19.09 32.42
N LEU A 18 30.27 19.44 31.10
CA LEU A 18 29.38 18.77 30.17
C LEU A 18 29.83 17.32 30.09
N ALA A 19 29.16 16.45 30.84
CA ALA A 19 29.23 15.03 30.61
C ALA A 19 28.56 14.74 29.26
N LEU A 20 29.35 14.62 28.20
CA LEU A 20 28.94 13.95 26.97
C LEU A 20 28.55 12.53 27.37
N GLN A 21 27.23 12.30 27.55
CA GLN A 21 26.71 10.96 27.58
C GLN A 21 26.93 10.36 26.18
N VAL A 22 28.07 9.73 26.01
CA VAL A 22 28.28 8.80 24.92
C VAL A 22 27.28 7.67 25.17
N CYS A 23 26.18 7.70 24.44
CA CYS A 23 25.27 6.57 24.39
C CYS A 23 26.07 5.43 23.72
N SER A 24 26.84 4.68 24.50
CA SER A 24 27.38 3.42 24.05
C SER A 24 26.18 2.50 23.89
N ALA A 25 25.76 2.29 22.64
CA ALA A 25 24.90 1.17 22.32
C ALA A 25 25.68 -0.08 22.80
N GLN A 26 25.36 -0.56 23.99
CA GLN A 26 25.80 -1.88 24.40
C GLN A 26 25.32 -2.81 23.28
N PRO A 27 26.18 -3.71 22.75
CA PRO A 27 25.69 -4.79 21.95
C PRO A 27 24.71 -5.54 22.85
N GLY A 28 23.42 -5.19 22.69
CA GLY A 28 22.38 -5.87 23.42
C GLY A 28 22.55 -7.34 23.09
N ASN A 29 22.63 -8.18 24.10
CA ASN A 29 22.33 -9.57 23.95
C ASN A 29 20.90 -9.61 23.40
N TYR A 30 20.76 -9.52 22.08
CA TYR A 30 19.54 -9.90 21.39
C TYR A 30 19.40 -11.39 21.68
N ARG A 31 18.84 -11.71 22.84
CA ARG A 31 18.19 -12.98 22.99
C ARG A 31 17.15 -12.97 21.89
N HIS A 32 17.40 -13.72 20.83
CA HIS A 32 16.35 -14.16 19.96
C HIS A 32 15.37 -14.89 20.90
N LEU A 33 14.41 -14.13 21.43
CA LEU A 33 13.23 -14.75 21.97
C LEU A 33 12.79 -15.66 20.82
N PRO A 34 12.59 -16.97 21.07
CA PRO A 34 12.01 -17.81 20.06
C PRO A 34 10.80 -17.03 19.56
N ILE A 35 10.83 -16.64 18.29
CA ILE A 35 9.66 -16.11 17.64
C ILE A 35 8.70 -17.30 17.68
N THR A 36 7.92 -17.38 18.74
CA THR A 36 6.67 -18.13 18.72
C THR A 36 5.80 -17.34 17.75
N GLY A 37 6.23 -17.36 16.48
CA GLY A 37 5.50 -16.74 15.41
C GLY A 37 4.15 -17.37 15.45
N ASP A 38 3.12 -16.55 15.49
CA ASP A 38 1.78 -16.99 15.22
C ASP A 38 1.85 -17.75 13.88
N THR A 39 1.96 -19.07 13.97
CA THR A 39 1.97 -19.98 12.84
C THR A 39 0.58 -20.14 12.25
N THR A 40 -0.42 -19.52 12.89
CA THR A 40 -1.79 -19.50 12.42
C THR A 40 -1.84 -18.62 11.18
N ARG A 41 -1.93 -19.24 10.03
CA ARG A 41 -2.12 -18.54 8.76
C ARG A 41 -3.53 -17.97 8.75
N SER A 42 -3.62 -16.65 8.90
CA SER A 42 -4.89 -15.92 8.97
C SER A 42 -4.77 -14.60 8.23
N LEU A 43 -5.88 -14.16 7.66
CA LEU A 43 -6.00 -12.82 7.09
C LEU A 43 -6.10 -11.74 8.18
N ALA A 44 -6.62 -12.09 9.36
CA ALA A 44 -6.61 -11.20 10.51
C ALA A 44 -5.16 -11.01 11.06
N PRO A 45 -4.83 -9.84 11.62
CA PRO A 45 -5.69 -8.66 11.81
C PRO A 45 -5.72 -7.70 10.61
N TYR A 46 -5.13 -8.05 9.48
CA TYR A 46 -4.90 -7.13 8.35
C TYR A 46 -6.11 -6.95 7.45
N PHE A 47 -7.01 -7.94 7.43
CA PHE A 47 -8.19 -7.95 6.58
C PHE A 47 -9.42 -8.48 7.31
N THR A 48 -10.56 -7.96 6.90
CA THR A 48 -11.88 -8.52 7.22
C THR A 48 -12.64 -8.78 5.92
N PRO A 49 -13.56 -9.78 5.87
CA PRO A 49 -14.43 -9.95 4.73
C PRO A 49 -15.21 -8.66 4.42
N ALA A 50 -15.26 -8.27 3.15
CA ALA A 50 -15.99 -7.08 2.76
C ALA A 50 -17.50 -7.30 2.92
N LYS A 51 -18.20 -6.27 3.44
CA LYS A 51 -19.66 -6.31 3.59
C LYS A 51 -20.35 -5.83 2.32
N SER A 52 -21.61 -6.21 2.12
CA SER A 52 -22.43 -5.77 0.99
C SER A 52 -22.71 -4.24 1.01
N THR A 53 -22.71 -3.62 2.19
CA THR A 53 -22.88 -2.17 2.32
C THR A 53 -21.67 -1.42 1.78
N PRO A 54 -21.85 -0.27 1.10
CA PRO A 54 -20.74 0.54 0.66
C PRO A 54 -19.81 0.94 1.83
N LYS A 55 -18.50 0.89 1.60
CA LYS A 55 -17.49 1.32 2.58
C LYS A 55 -16.99 2.73 2.18
N PRO A 56 -17.10 3.74 3.03
CA PRO A 56 -16.49 5.05 2.76
C PRO A 56 -14.96 4.91 2.73
N SER A 57 -14.27 5.82 2.01
CA SER A 57 -12.84 6.01 2.21
C SER A 57 -12.57 6.42 3.66
N ASP A 58 -11.38 6.16 4.16
CA ASP A 58 -11.03 6.57 5.53
C ASP A 58 -10.89 8.09 5.67
N ALA A 59 -10.51 8.56 6.86
CA ALA A 59 -10.37 9.98 7.16
C ALA A 59 -9.34 10.68 6.26
N ASP A 60 -8.33 9.96 5.81
CA ASP A 60 -7.25 10.44 4.94
C ASP A 60 -7.51 10.16 3.46
N GLY A 61 -8.69 9.62 3.11
CA GLY A 61 -9.15 9.36 1.74
C GLY A 61 -8.69 8.02 1.17
N PHE A 62 -8.01 7.16 1.93
CA PHE A 62 -7.53 5.88 1.41
C PHE A 62 -8.65 4.90 1.11
N LEU A 63 -8.46 4.15 0.01
CA LEU A 63 -9.39 3.13 -0.45
C LEU A 63 -9.02 1.79 0.16
N GLN A 64 -9.85 1.30 1.05
CA GLN A 64 -9.55 0.11 1.85
C GLN A 64 -10.31 -1.15 1.41
N ARG A 65 -11.29 -1.07 0.50
CA ARG A 65 -12.04 -2.23 -0.01
C ARG A 65 -11.55 -2.64 -1.37
N TRP A 66 -11.18 -3.91 -1.51
CA TRP A 66 -10.61 -4.45 -2.72
C TRP A 66 -11.08 -5.89 -2.99
N MET A 67 -11.24 -6.20 -4.28
CA MET A 67 -11.19 -7.54 -4.80
C MET A 67 -9.73 -7.87 -5.07
N LEU A 68 -9.17 -8.83 -4.36
CA LEU A 68 -7.78 -9.27 -4.50
C LEU A 68 -7.75 -10.66 -5.12
N LEU A 69 -7.02 -10.82 -6.23
CA LEU A 69 -6.76 -12.13 -6.81
C LEU A 69 -5.62 -12.82 -6.06
N GLU A 70 -5.77 -14.10 -5.81
CA GLU A 70 -4.66 -14.94 -5.36
C GLU A 70 -3.42 -14.75 -6.25
N PRO A 71 -2.21 -14.80 -5.69
CA PRO A 71 -1.01 -14.40 -6.41
C PRO A 71 -0.72 -15.29 -7.62
N ILE A 72 -0.45 -14.66 -8.76
CA ILE A 72 0.02 -15.31 -9.99
C ILE A 72 1.52 -15.52 -9.86
N ASN A 73 1.99 -16.74 -10.13
CA ASN A 73 3.42 -17.05 -10.09
C ASN A 73 4.18 -16.28 -11.19
N LYS A 74 5.17 -15.50 -10.79
CA LYS A 74 6.05 -14.74 -11.69
C LYS A 74 7.45 -14.64 -11.08
N PRO A 75 8.26 -15.70 -11.15
CA PRO A 75 9.56 -15.75 -10.49
C PRO A 75 10.46 -14.58 -10.86
N ASN A 76 10.95 -13.89 -9.85
CA ASN A 76 11.92 -12.80 -9.97
C ASN A 76 12.96 -12.96 -8.86
N ARG A 77 14.24 -12.89 -9.21
CA ARG A 77 15.34 -13.03 -8.25
C ARG A 77 15.74 -11.72 -7.61
N THR A 78 15.40 -10.59 -8.25
CA THR A 78 15.78 -9.24 -7.82
C THR A 78 14.77 -8.23 -8.32
N ASN A 79 14.60 -7.13 -7.57
CA ASN A 79 13.74 -6.02 -7.95
C ASN A 79 14.40 -5.05 -8.94
N THR A 80 15.70 -5.18 -9.19
CA THR A 80 16.45 -4.32 -10.12
C THR A 80 15.99 -4.39 -11.57
N VAL A 81 15.27 -5.47 -11.92
CA VAL A 81 14.70 -5.65 -13.26
C VAL A 81 13.42 -4.84 -13.52
N PHE A 82 12.82 -4.26 -12.48
CA PHE A 82 11.53 -3.60 -12.58
C PHE A 82 11.60 -2.21 -13.23
N THR A 83 12.15 -2.14 -14.44
CA THR A 83 12.11 -0.93 -15.26
C THR A 83 10.70 -0.69 -15.83
N ASP A 84 10.40 0.53 -16.28
CA ASP A 84 9.11 0.86 -16.91
C ASP A 84 8.77 -0.10 -18.06
N SER A 85 9.73 -0.37 -18.93
CA SER A 85 9.54 -1.27 -20.07
C SER A 85 9.25 -2.71 -19.63
N TYR A 86 9.93 -3.18 -18.60
CA TYR A 86 9.68 -4.52 -18.04
C TYR A 86 8.27 -4.59 -17.42
N ILE A 87 7.90 -3.60 -16.61
CA ILE A 87 6.60 -3.56 -15.94
C ILE A 87 5.46 -3.50 -16.96
N ARG A 88 5.57 -2.66 -18.00
CA ARG A 88 4.58 -2.61 -19.08
C ARG A 88 4.45 -3.98 -19.76
N LYS A 89 5.55 -4.59 -20.17
CA LYS A 89 5.53 -5.90 -20.80
C LYS A 89 4.87 -6.96 -19.92
N VAL A 90 5.15 -6.94 -18.61
CA VAL A 90 4.59 -7.91 -17.67
C VAL A 90 3.10 -7.69 -17.49
N PHE A 91 2.64 -6.46 -17.28
CA PHE A 91 1.24 -6.20 -16.97
C PHE A 91 0.35 -6.10 -18.23
N ASP A 92 0.90 -5.84 -19.41
CA ASP A 92 0.19 -5.95 -20.68
C ASP A 92 0.01 -7.42 -21.12
N THR A 93 0.73 -8.36 -20.50
CA THR A 93 0.50 -9.79 -20.72
C THR A 93 -0.88 -10.19 -20.21
N LEU A 94 -1.66 -10.87 -21.04
CA LEU A 94 -2.97 -11.40 -20.66
C LEU A 94 -2.79 -12.72 -19.90
N TYR A 95 -2.97 -12.71 -18.60
CA TYR A 95 -2.87 -13.89 -17.73
C TYR A 95 -4.18 -14.66 -17.67
N PHE A 96 -5.33 -13.95 -17.73
CA PHE A 96 -6.66 -14.56 -17.68
C PHE A 96 -7.68 -13.73 -18.47
N PRO A 97 -8.77 -14.33 -18.96
CA PRO A 97 -9.83 -13.63 -19.68
C PRO A 97 -10.46 -12.51 -18.83
N GLY A 98 -10.68 -11.36 -19.43
CA GLY A 98 -11.34 -10.24 -18.76
C GLY A 98 -10.45 -9.47 -17.76
N GLN A 99 -9.14 -9.74 -17.72
CA GLN A 99 -8.17 -9.09 -16.82
C GLN A 99 -8.32 -7.56 -16.72
N PHE A 100 -8.60 -6.90 -17.84
CA PHE A 100 -8.73 -5.43 -17.91
C PHE A 100 -10.19 -4.92 -17.87
N THR A 101 -11.17 -5.79 -17.98
CA THR A 101 -12.58 -5.40 -18.19
C THR A 101 -13.52 -5.86 -17.09
N VAL A 102 -13.33 -7.08 -16.58
CA VAL A 102 -14.26 -7.68 -15.61
C VAL A 102 -14.07 -7.04 -14.23
N VAL A 103 -15.18 -6.76 -13.55
CA VAL A 103 -15.21 -6.51 -12.10
C VAL A 103 -15.59 -7.85 -11.46
N PRO A 104 -14.65 -8.52 -10.79
CA PRO A 104 -14.91 -9.85 -10.23
C PRO A 104 -15.79 -9.77 -8.98
N ARG A 105 -16.40 -10.91 -8.62
CA ARG A 105 -17.12 -11.11 -7.36
C ARG A 105 -16.27 -11.93 -6.40
N ASP A 106 -16.66 -11.91 -5.14
CA ASP A 106 -16.06 -12.78 -4.13
C ASP A 106 -16.24 -14.25 -4.50
N GLY A 107 -15.15 -15.01 -4.50
CA GLY A 107 -15.13 -16.42 -4.89
C GLY A 107 -15.08 -16.70 -6.39
N ASP A 108 -15.16 -15.68 -7.26
CA ASP A 108 -14.93 -15.89 -8.70
C ASP A 108 -13.54 -16.46 -8.92
N LYS A 109 -13.43 -17.33 -9.93
CA LYS A 109 -12.18 -18.04 -10.22
C LYS A 109 -11.67 -17.73 -11.62
N VAL A 110 -10.36 -17.75 -11.75
CA VAL A 110 -9.65 -17.65 -13.03
C VAL A 110 -8.59 -18.72 -13.10
N THR A 111 -8.29 -19.20 -14.30
CA THR A 111 -7.20 -20.16 -14.53
C THR A 111 -6.02 -19.44 -15.14
N VAL A 112 -4.86 -19.55 -14.50
CA VAL A 112 -3.59 -19.00 -14.97
C VAL A 112 -2.55 -20.13 -14.96
N ASP A 113 -1.94 -20.42 -16.11
CA ASP A 113 -0.93 -21.48 -16.27
C ASP A 113 -1.37 -22.82 -15.65
N GLY A 114 -2.67 -23.18 -15.84
CA GLY A 114 -3.25 -24.41 -15.32
C GLY A 114 -3.59 -24.40 -13.82
N GLN A 115 -3.35 -23.30 -13.12
CA GLN A 115 -3.72 -23.12 -11.71
C GLN A 115 -5.02 -22.33 -11.58
N GLU A 116 -5.93 -22.81 -10.76
CA GLU A 116 -7.14 -22.08 -10.40
C GLU A 116 -6.83 -21.11 -9.25
N LEU A 117 -7.12 -19.82 -9.47
CA LEU A 117 -6.94 -18.73 -8.53
C LEU A 117 -8.28 -18.08 -8.24
N ALA A 118 -8.56 -17.78 -6.97
CA ALA A 118 -9.80 -17.17 -6.55
C ALA A 118 -9.64 -15.66 -6.26
N TRP A 119 -10.73 -14.93 -6.48
CA TRP A 119 -10.88 -13.55 -6.04
C TRP A 119 -11.47 -13.48 -4.64
N HIS A 120 -10.96 -12.58 -3.82
CA HIS A 120 -11.40 -12.37 -2.44
C HIS A 120 -11.83 -10.92 -2.22
N ALA A 121 -13.09 -10.73 -1.78
CA ALA A 121 -13.60 -9.42 -1.39
C ALA A 121 -13.19 -9.09 0.04
N LEU A 122 -12.27 -8.17 0.20
CA LEU A 122 -11.65 -7.85 1.49
C LEU A 122 -11.64 -6.35 1.79
N ASP A 123 -11.84 -6.04 3.07
CA ASP A 123 -11.60 -4.73 3.65
C ASP A 123 -10.26 -4.74 4.38
N ALA A 124 -9.30 -3.93 3.94
CA ALA A 124 -8.07 -3.69 4.69
C ALA A 124 -8.39 -2.92 5.98
N THR A 125 -7.73 -3.29 7.07
CA THR A 125 -7.88 -2.62 8.38
C THR A 125 -6.98 -1.40 8.52
N ASN A 126 -5.95 -1.30 7.68
CA ASN A 126 -5.01 -0.18 7.63
C ASN A 126 -5.23 0.65 6.35
N PHE A 127 -4.60 1.82 6.27
CA PHE A 127 -4.58 2.64 5.05
C PHE A 127 -3.94 1.93 3.86
N ASN A 128 -3.00 1.01 4.11
CA ASN A 128 -2.33 0.22 3.09
C ASN A 128 -2.81 -1.24 3.09
N VAL A 129 -2.90 -1.80 1.89
CA VAL A 129 -3.33 -3.16 1.61
C VAL A 129 -2.11 -4.08 1.66
N LYS A 130 -2.05 -4.94 2.64
CA LYS A 130 -0.92 -5.82 2.96
C LYS A 130 -0.92 -7.08 2.08
N LEU A 131 -0.45 -7.00 0.83
CA LEU A 131 -0.46 -8.12 -0.12
C LEU A 131 0.35 -9.33 0.35
N PHE A 132 1.51 -9.08 0.99
CA PHE A 132 2.28 -10.16 1.61
C PHE A 132 1.43 -10.94 2.63
N ARG A 133 0.68 -10.22 3.50
CA ARG A 133 -0.17 -10.84 4.52
C ARG A 133 -1.39 -11.53 3.91
N PHE A 134 -1.91 -11.00 2.81
CA PHE A 134 -2.96 -11.65 2.03
C PHE A 134 -2.50 -13.03 1.53
N ALA A 135 -1.38 -13.09 0.80
CA ALA A 135 -0.85 -14.35 0.30
C ALA A 135 -0.46 -15.31 1.43
N TYR A 136 0.22 -14.81 2.47
CA TYR A 136 0.62 -15.60 3.63
C TYR A 136 -0.58 -16.21 4.35
N GLY A 137 -1.62 -15.41 4.59
CA GLY A 137 -2.85 -15.84 5.28
C GLY A 137 -3.61 -16.93 4.53
N LEU A 138 -3.53 -16.95 3.20
CA LEU A 138 -4.12 -17.96 2.32
C LEU A 138 -3.20 -19.15 2.04
N ASN A 139 -2.03 -19.23 2.67
CA ASN A 139 -1.02 -20.25 2.37
C ASN A 139 -0.55 -20.25 0.92
N LYS A 140 -0.44 -19.09 0.30
CA LYS A 140 0.02 -18.90 -1.07
C LYS A 140 1.44 -18.33 -1.11
N GLN A 141 2.06 -18.40 -2.27
CA GLN A 141 3.40 -17.84 -2.50
C GLN A 141 3.40 -16.31 -2.31
N THR A 142 4.38 -15.79 -1.57
CA THR A 142 4.50 -14.37 -1.21
C THR A 142 5.53 -13.60 -2.03
N TYR A 143 6.46 -14.30 -2.70
CA TYR A 143 7.56 -13.74 -3.48
C TYR A 143 7.54 -14.28 -4.91
N GLY A 144 8.08 -13.49 -5.87
CA GLY A 144 8.09 -13.87 -7.26
C GLY A 144 6.67 -14.04 -7.80
N VAL A 145 5.81 -13.08 -7.50
CA VAL A 145 4.38 -13.14 -7.81
C VAL A 145 3.86 -11.80 -8.32
N ILE A 146 2.73 -11.86 -9.01
CA ILE A 146 1.92 -10.70 -9.37
C ILE A 146 0.61 -10.77 -8.59
N PHE A 147 0.21 -9.65 -8.00
CA PHE A 147 -1.11 -9.44 -7.41
C PHE A 147 -1.96 -8.57 -8.32
N TRP A 148 -3.22 -8.93 -8.50
CA TRP A 148 -4.24 -8.09 -9.13
C TRP A 148 -5.22 -7.61 -8.08
N ALA A 149 -5.56 -6.34 -8.14
CA ALA A 149 -6.51 -5.69 -7.25
C ALA A 149 -7.54 -4.90 -8.05
N VAL A 150 -8.81 -5.01 -7.70
CA VAL A 150 -9.90 -4.27 -8.33
C VAL A 150 -10.78 -3.66 -7.25
N THR A 151 -11.16 -2.39 -7.42
CA THR A 151 -12.17 -1.76 -6.57
C THR A 151 -13.11 -0.91 -7.42
N VAL A 152 -14.36 -0.80 -6.98
CA VAL A 152 -15.37 0.09 -7.60
C VAL A 152 -15.59 1.27 -6.68
N VAL A 153 -15.15 2.43 -7.10
CA VAL A 153 -15.31 3.68 -6.36
C VAL A 153 -16.56 4.40 -6.86
N ASN A 154 -17.48 4.64 -5.94
CA ASN A 154 -18.67 5.45 -6.21
C ASN A 154 -18.41 6.90 -5.87
N SER A 155 -18.55 7.77 -6.85
CA SER A 155 -18.50 9.22 -6.68
C SER A 155 -19.90 9.83 -6.68
N PRO A 156 -20.26 10.68 -5.71
CA PRO A 156 -21.60 11.28 -5.64
C PRO A 156 -21.90 12.25 -6.78
N ARG A 157 -20.87 12.75 -7.45
CA ARG A 157 -20.94 13.68 -8.59
C ARG A 157 -19.76 13.48 -9.53
N GLU A 158 -19.79 14.05 -10.70
CA GLU A 158 -18.59 14.19 -11.52
C GLU A 158 -17.57 15.08 -10.79
N MET A 159 -16.31 14.62 -10.75
CA MET A 159 -15.19 15.35 -10.14
C MET A 159 -14.06 15.45 -11.15
N LYS A 160 -13.79 16.66 -11.64
CA LYS A 160 -12.70 16.94 -12.58
C LYS A 160 -11.43 17.33 -11.82
N ASN A 161 -10.30 17.21 -12.51
CA ASN A 161 -8.98 17.58 -11.99
C ASN A 161 -8.56 16.84 -10.71
N VAL A 162 -9.13 15.67 -10.44
CA VAL A 162 -8.63 14.80 -9.37
C VAL A 162 -7.41 14.04 -9.85
N ARG A 163 -6.59 13.57 -8.92
CA ARG A 163 -5.41 12.76 -9.23
C ARG A 163 -5.42 11.49 -8.40
N LEU A 164 -5.04 10.38 -9.01
CA LEU A 164 -4.84 9.12 -8.31
C LEU A 164 -3.44 9.14 -7.70
N ALA A 165 -3.36 9.12 -6.38
CA ALA A 165 -2.12 9.04 -5.63
C ALA A 165 -1.92 7.61 -5.13
N VAL A 166 -0.76 7.04 -5.41
CA VAL A 166 -0.43 5.65 -5.15
C VAL A 166 0.91 5.55 -4.45
N GLY A 167 0.97 4.74 -3.41
CA GLY A 167 2.19 4.22 -2.84
C GLY A 167 2.23 2.70 -3.00
N SER A 168 3.38 2.15 -3.29
CA SER A 168 3.56 0.70 -3.44
C SER A 168 4.93 0.27 -2.95
N ASN A 169 4.96 -0.78 -2.18
CA ASN A 169 6.19 -1.52 -1.92
C ASN A 169 6.34 -2.54 -3.04
N SER A 170 7.38 -2.43 -3.84
CA SER A 170 7.57 -3.07 -5.13
C SER A 170 6.91 -2.32 -6.31
N ALA A 171 7.12 -2.78 -7.53
CA ALA A 171 6.64 -2.08 -8.72
C ALA A 171 5.16 -2.35 -8.99
N SER A 172 4.44 -1.37 -9.53
CA SER A 172 3.02 -1.48 -9.78
C SER A 172 2.54 -0.62 -10.93
N MET A 173 1.38 -0.95 -11.48
CA MET A 173 0.72 -0.18 -12.53
C MET A 173 -0.78 -0.12 -12.27
N TRP A 174 -1.38 1.02 -12.57
CA TRP A 174 -2.75 1.35 -12.15
C TRP A 174 -3.56 1.96 -13.28
N TRP A 175 -4.83 1.56 -13.35
CA TRP A 175 -5.78 2.02 -14.36
C TRP A 175 -7.05 2.55 -13.70
N LEU A 176 -7.57 3.64 -14.24
CA LEU A 176 -8.89 4.17 -13.91
C LEU A 176 -9.80 4.05 -15.13
N ASN A 177 -10.93 3.36 -14.97
CA ASN A 177 -11.92 3.15 -16.05
C ASN A 177 -11.27 2.62 -17.36
N GLY A 178 -10.32 1.67 -17.22
CA GLY A 178 -9.59 1.05 -18.33
C GLY A 178 -8.46 1.89 -18.93
N LYS A 179 -8.22 3.10 -18.45
CA LYS A 179 -7.12 3.96 -18.91
C LYS A 179 -5.98 3.95 -17.92
N GLU A 180 -4.75 3.81 -18.39
CA GLU A 180 -3.55 3.91 -17.56
C GLU A 180 -3.53 5.26 -16.81
N ALA A 181 -3.29 5.21 -15.52
CA ALA A 181 -3.23 6.36 -14.64
C ALA A 181 -1.85 6.56 -14.02
N VAL A 182 -1.25 5.48 -13.48
CA VAL A 182 0.01 5.55 -12.73
C VAL A 182 0.84 4.29 -13.00
N ILE A 183 2.14 4.46 -13.14
CA ILE A 183 3.14 3.40 -13.11
C ILE A 183 4.22 3.74 -12.09
N LEU A 184 4.55 2.79 -11.23
CA LEU A 184 5.65 2.85 -10.28
C LEU A 184 6.62 1.74 -10.61
N SER A 185 7.77 2.09 -11.16
CA SER A 185 8.85 1.15 -11.47
C SER A 185 9.96 1.20 -10.43
N GLY A 186 10.88 0.26 -10.49
CA GLY A 186 12.05 0.16 -9.62
C GLY A 186 11.80 -0.64 -8.35
N ASP A 187 12.86 -0.76 -7.56
CA ASP A 187 12.83 -1.32 -6.21
C ASP A 187 12.38 -0.22 -5.24
N ARG A 188 11.16 -0.32 -4.74
CA ARG A 188 10.50 0.75 -3.98
C ARG A 188 10.15 0.30 -2.57
N ARG A 189 10.16 1.26 -1.67
CA ARG A 189 9.58 1.13 -0.33
C ARG A 189 8.18 1.73 -0.32
N MET A 190 7.35 1.28 0.61
CA MET A 190 6.03 1.85 0.82
C MET A 190 6.15 3.30 1.30
N VAL A 191 5.74 4.22 0.46
CA VAL A 191 5.61 5.65 0.76
C VAL A 191 4.23 6.10 0.29
N MET A 192 3.50 6.82 1.13
CA MET A 192 2.20 7.39 0.75
C MET A 192 2.39 8.41 -0.38
N ASP A 193 1.50 8.35 -1.38
CA ASP A 193 1.47 9.28 -2.52
C ASP A 193 2.81 9.36 -3.30
N ASP A 194 3.56 8.26 -3.31
CA ASP A 194 4.88 8.17 -3.93
C ASP A 194 4.84 8.49 -5.44
N CYS A 195 3.74 8.17 -6.09
CA CYS A 195 3.48 8.56 -7.46
C CYS A 195 2.04 9.07 -7.62
N VAL A 196 1.90 10.18 -8.34
CA VAL A 196 0.61 10.84 -8.55
C VAL A 196 0.33 10.94 -10.04
N SER A 197 -0.88 10.56 -10.45
CA SER A 197 -1.31 10.61 -11.84
C SER A 197 -1.37 12.04 -12.39
N LYS A 198 -1.49 12.15 -13.72
CA LYS A 198 -2.03 13.36 -14.34
C LYS A 198 -3.47 13.62 -13.83
N ARG A 199 -4.02 14.79 -14.18
CA ARG A 199 -5.43 15.11 -13.88
C ARG A 199 -6.36 14.12 -14.54
N LEU A 200 -7.30 13.59 -13.74
CA LEU A 200 -8.31 12.63 -14.13
C LEU A 200 -9.70 13.20 -13.86
N THR A 201 -10.71 12.52 -14.38
CA THR A 201 -12.10 12.78 -14.05
C THR A 201 -12.71 11.52 -13.45
N LEU A 202 -13.29 11.65 -12.25
CA LEU A 202 -14.22 10.66 -11.72
C LEU A 202 -15.61 10.94 -12.25
N ASN A 203 -16.20 9.94 -12.89
CA ASN A 203 -17.59 10.02 -13.32
C ASN A 203 -18.52 10.00 -12.08
N LYS A 204 -19.68 10.65 -12.18
CA LYS A 204 -20.76 10.42 -11.21
C LYS A 204 -21.14 8.94 -11.22
N GLY A 205 -21.26 8.34 -10.04
CA GLY A 205 -21.51 6.91 -9.89
C GLY A 205 -20.22 6.08 -9.87
N SER A 206 -20.23 4.94 -10.53
CA SER A 206 -19.18 3.92 -10.44
C SER A 206 -17.96 4.26 -11.31
N ASN A 207 -16.79 4.14 -10.71
CA ASN A 207 -15.49 4.22 -11.36
C ASN A 207 -14.68 2.98 -10.95
N VAL A 208 -14.07 2.31 -11.91
CA VAL A 208 -13.30 1.10 -11.66
C VAL A 208 -11.81 1.42 -11.61
N ILE A 209 -11.18 1.10 -10.49
CA ILE A 209 -9.73 1.11 -10.36
C ILE A 209 -9.23 -0.32 -10.44
N ARG A 210 -8.21 -0.54 -11.25
CA ARG A 210 -7.43 -1.78 -11.29
C ARG A 210 -6.00 -1.48 -10.95
N GLY A 211 -5.37 -2.39 -10.22
CA GLY A 211 -3.95 -2.33 -9.91
C GLY A 211 -3.30 -3.69 -10.10
N ALA A 212 -2.10 -3.67 -10.64
CA ALA A 212 -1.22 -4.83 -10.68
C ALA A 212 0.07 -4.50 -9.92
N VAL A 213 0.47 -5.38 -9.01
CA VAL A 213 1.69 -5.23 -8.20
C VAL A 213 2.55 -6.46 -8.42
N ILE A 214 3.80 -6.28 -8.88
CA ILE A 214 4.77 -7.36 -8.97
C ILE A 214 5.70 -7.32 -7.77
N ASN A 215 5.89 -8.47 -7.15
CA ASN A 215 6.76 -8.62 -5.99
C ASN A 215 7.90 -9.61 -6.29
N GLY A 216 9.13 -9.14 -6.14
CA GLY A 216 10.31 -9.97 -6.04
C GLY A 216 10.61 -10.30 -4.58
N PRO A 217 11.88 -10.33 -4.16
CA PRO A 217 12.25 -10.45 -2.76
C PRO A 217 11.73 -9.26 -1.94
N GLY A 218 11.14 -9.52 -0.77
CA GLY A 218 10.69 -8.49 0.15
C GLY A 218 9.20 -8.52 0.46
N MET A 219 8.73 -7.49 1.15
CA MET A 219 7.32 -7.28 1.47
C MET A 219 6.60 -6.66 0.28
N SER A 220 5.29 -6.88 0.18
CA SER A 220 4.46 -6.22 -0.80
C SER A 220 3.21 -5.64 -0.16
N ASP A 221 2.96 -4.39 -0.45
CA ASP A 221 1.75 -3.67 -0.07
C ASP A 221 1.55 -2.46 -0.98
N PHE A 222 0.35 -1.88 -0.94
CA PHE A 222 0.06 -0.64 -1.65
C PHE A 222 -0.93 0.21 -0.84
N CYS A 223 -0.96 1.50 -1.12
CA CYS A 223 -2.04 2.38 -0.73
C CYS A 223 -2.48 3.25 -1.91
N VAL A 224 -3.78 3.57 -1.95
CA VAL A 224 -4.38 4.35 -3.04
C VAL A 224 -5.39 5.31 -2.47
N ARG A 225 -5.34 6.56 -2.92
CA ARG A 225 -6.36 7.56 -2.66
C ARG A 225 -6.50 8.53 -3.83
N PHE A 226 -7.59 9.28 -3.87
CA PHE A 226 -7.71 10.43 -4.74
C PHE A 226 -7.38 11.70 -3.98
N ILE A 227 -6.62 12.57 -4.63
CA ILE A 227 -6.31 13.91 -4.13
C ILE A 227 -6.79 14.96 -5.14
N ASP A 228 -7.10 16.14 -4.64
CA ASP A 228 -7.46 17.30 -5.44
C ASP A 228 -6.21 18.05 -5.98
N GLU A 229 -6.41 19.21 -6.58
CA GLU A 229 -5.35 20.04 -7.13
C GLU A 229 -4.42 20.62 -6.07
N LYS A 230 -4.87 20.72 -4.81
CA LYS A 230 -4.07 21.21 -3.67
C LYS A 230 -3.30 20.09 -2.98
N GLY A 231 -3.59 18.83 -3.32
CA GLY A 231 -3.05 17.65 -2.68
C GLY A 231 -3.91 17.15 -1.51
N ASP A 232 -5.07 17.76 -1.28
CA ASP A 232 -5.97 17.33 -0.22
C ASP A 232 -6.76 16.09 -0.62
N PRO A 233 -7.07 15.18 0.33
CA PRO A 233 -7.87 14.00 0.06
C PRO A 233 -9.27 14.33 -0.48
N VAL A 234 -9.66 13.71 -1.58
CA VAL A 234 -11.02 13.82 -2.11
C VAL A 234 -11.99 13.12 -1.17
N LYS A 235 -13.00 13.85 -0.71
CA LYS A 235 -13.99 13.35 0.25
C LYS A 235 -15.27 12.87 -0.43
N GLY A 236 -16.05 12.06 0.31
CA GLY A 236 -17.38 11.59 -0.13
C GLY A 236 -17.34 10.41 -1.10
N LEU A 237 -16.17 9.78 -1.29
CA LEU A 237 -16.04 8.56 -2.06
C LEU A 237 -16.41 7.34 -1.20
N SER A 238 -16.97 6.32 -1.83
CA SER A 238 -17.21 5.03 -1.18
C SER A 238 -16.91 3.87 -2.14
N MET A 239 -16.48 2.74 -1.59
CA MET A 239 -16.19 1.54 -2.36
C MET A 239 -17.37 0.57 -2.30
N LYS A 240 -17.67 -0.06 -3.44
CA LYS A 240 -18.70 -1.11 -3.61
C LYS A 240 -18.06 -2.40 -4.11
N LEU A 241 -18.74 -3.51 -3.95
CA LEU A 241 -18.33 -4.82 -4.49
C LEU A 241 -18.77 -5.01 -5.95
N GLU A 242 -19.81 -4.31 -6.39
CA GLU A 242 -20.40 -4.49 -7.70
C GLU A 242 -20.36 -3.21 -8.52
N HIS A 243 -20.14 -3.38 -9.81
CA HIS A 243 -20.32 -2.31 -10.78
C HIS A 243 -21.79 -2.20 -11.13
N THR A 244 -22.50 -1.23 -10.56
CA THR A 244 -23.83 -0.86 -11.03
C THR A 244 -23.69 -0.09 -12.34
N GLY A 245 -23.40 -0.79 -13.44
CA GLY A 245 -23.45 -0.23 -14.76
C GLY A 245 -24.91 0.00 -15.11
N THR A 246 -25.28 1.20 -15.48
CA THR A 246 -26.48 1.48 -16.27
C THR A 246 -26.36 0.64 -17.56
N LYS A 247 -27.31 -0.29 -17.76
CA LYS A 247 -27.48 -0.99 -19.04
C LYS A 247 -27.75 0.01 -20.14
#